data_f6e2b1f63f1f35aeb78d7f437a2d1420
#
_entry.id   f6e2b1f63f1f35aeb78d7f437a2d1420
#
_cell.length_a   1.000
_cell.length_b   1.000
_cell.length_c   1.000
_cell.angle_alpha   90.00
_cell.angle_beta   90.00
_cell.angle_gamma   90.00
#
_symmetry.space_group_name_H-M   'P 1'
#
loop_
_entity.id
_entity.type
_entity.pdbx_description
1 polymer ?
#
loop_
_entity_poly.entity_id
_entity_poly.type
_entity_poly.pdbx_seq_one_letter_code
_entity_poly.pdbx_strand_id
1 'polypeptide(L)'
;MKNNRGNKKNTFTRLIKTLFEFYPVLLPVIIFLILFNAVVSSIPSIFMQNIISVIEKYWRTKDWVHAKPEIFSIVVVLLVLYILSLIASFTYNRLMAVVTQGSLMKFREKMFAKMESLPIRYFDTNAHGDIMSIYTNDTDTLRQLISQSLPALMQTSIVLITVVSIMLYFSLWLAGVIFIGCIVMVLITKNFGAKSSRFFIKQQQTLGETEGYIEEMMNGQKVIKVFNHEEEAIAGFDKVNNEWFEASRKANTFANILMPILNNVGNILYVLIALTGGILLYLKTPNISLSGMALNISIVVPFLNMTKQFCGQIGQISQQINSVVMGLAGASRIFGLLDEEPEFDEGYVTLVNAKEENGELVETTERTEMWAWKHPHEDGTVTYTRLEGDVEMHDVDFAYNPNKMILHKITLYAKPGQKVAFVGATGAGKTTITNLINRFYDIEDGKIRYDGININKIKKPDLRRSLGIILQDTNLFTGTVMDNIRYGYLEATDEQCIEAAKLAGADDFITRLPDGYNTMLTGNGASLSQGQRQLIAIARAAVADPPVMIMDEATSSIDTRTEAIVQKGMDALMKGRTVFVIAHRLSTVQNSDVIMVLDHGHIIERGSHEDLIKQKGQYYQLYTGAFELE
;
A
#
# COMPACT_ATOMS: atom_id res chain seq x y z
N MET A 1 19.06 -6.18 -14.86
CA MET A 1 18.64 -4.88 -15.43
C MET A 1 17.84 -4.93 -16.74
N LYS A 2 17.78 -6.04 -17.49
CA LYS A 2 16.99 -6.14 -18.74
C LYS A 2 15.48 -6.34 -18.55
N ASN A 3 15.00 -6.89 -17.43
CA ASN A 3 13.56 -7.13 -17.19
C ASN A 3 12.75 -5.88 -16.81
N ASN A 4 13.39 -4.78 -16.43
CA ASN A 4 12.70 -3.60 -15.89
C ASN A 4 12.05 -2.69 -16.98
N ARG A 5 12.44 -2.80 -18.26
CA ARG A 5 11.86 -1.99 -19.34
C ARG A 5 10.54 -2.54 -19.88
N GLY A 6 10.38 -3.85 -19.93
CA GLY A 6 9.13 -4.49 -20.34
C GLY A 6 7.99 -4.26 -19.35
N ASN A 7 8.29 -4.31 -18.07
CA ASN A 7 7.31 -4.13 -16.99
C ASN A 7 6.76 -2.68 -16.94
N LYS A 8 7.63 -1.67 -17.12
CA LYS A 8 7.21 -0.25 -17.12
C LYS A 8 6.25 0.12 -18.26
N LYS A 9 6.43 -0.47 -19.44
CA LYS A 9 5.55 -0.21 -20.60
C LYS A 9 4.17 -0.82 -20.38
N ASN A 10 4.11 -2.00 -19.77
CA ASN A 10 2.84 -2.63 -19.37
C ASN A 10 2.13 -1.82 -18.26
N THR A 11 2.85 -1.32 -17.26
CA THR A 11 2.29 -0.51 -16.16
C THR A 11 1.66 0.78 -16.67
N PHE A 12 2.34 1.51 -17.57
CA PHE A 12 1.79 2.73 -18.15
C PHE A 12 0.51 2.47 -18.94
N THR A 13 0.53 1.48 -19.83
CA THR A 13 -0.64 1.12 -20.64
C THR A 13 -1.81 0.68 -19.75
N ARG A 14 -1.52 -0.11 -18.73
CA ARG A 14 -2.52 -0.57 -17.75
C ARG A 14 -3.11 0.61 -16.98
N LEU A 15 -2.27 1.55 -16.51
CA LEU A 15 -2.72 2.75 -15.80
C LEU A 15 -3.68 3.56 -16.67
N ILE A 16 -3.27 3.88 -17.91
CA ILE A 16 -4.12 4.64 -18.83
C ILE A 16 -5.44 3.91 -19.10
N LYS A 17 -5.41 2.59 -19.34
CA LYS A 17 -6.63 1.80 -19.52
C LYS A 17 -7.55 1.87 -18.31
N THR A 18 -7.01 1.69 -17.11
CA THR A 18 -7.77 1.78 -15.85
C THR A 18 -8.39 3.18 -15.64
N LEU A 19 -7.66 4.25 -15.98
CA LEU A 19 -8.20 5.61 -15.89
C LEU A 19 -9.36 5.82 -16.88
N PHE A 20 -9.26 5.31 -18.11
CA PHE A 20 -10.35 5.35 -19.08
C PHE A 20 -11.56 4.51 -18.66
N GLU A 21 -11.34 3.36 -18.00
CA GLU A 21 -12.41 2.56 -17.40
C GLU A 21 -13.13 3.34 -16.28
N PHE A 22 -12.38 4.08 -15.46
CA PHE A 22 -12.96 4.88 -14.38
C PHE A 22 -13.74 6.10 -14.87
N TYR A 23 -13.24 6.77 -15.93
CA TYR A 23 -13.77 8.03 -16.44
C TYR A 23 -13.82 8.08 -17.98
N PRO A 24 -14.67 7.25 -18.62
CA PRO A 24 -14.67 7.12 -20.08
C PRO A 24 -15.09 8.38 -20.82
N VAL A 25 -15.86 9.27 -20.20
CA VAL A 25 -16.35 10.54 -20.81
C VAL A 25 -15.46 11.72 -20.43
N LEU A 26 -15.09 11.85 -19.15
CA LEU A 26 -14.36 13.02 -18.66
C LEU A 26 -12.93 13.10 -19.21
N LEU A 27 -12.23 11.96 -19.33
CA LEU A 27 -10.86 11.96 -19.86
C LEU A 27 -10.75 12.44 -21.31
N PRO A 28 -11.57 11.96 -22.27
CA PRO A 28 -11.56 12.53 -23.62
C PRO A 28 -11.85 14.03 -23.66
N VAL A 29 -12.78 14.52 -22.84
CA VAL A 29 -13.07 15.97 -22.74
C VAL A 29 -11.85 16.74 -22.23
N ILE A 30 -11.19 16.24 -21.17
CA ILE A 30 -9.97 16.85 -20.63
C ILE A 30 -8.86 16.88 -21.70
N ILE A 31 -8.65 15.77 -22.41
CA ILE A 31 -7.65 15.67 -23.48
C ILE A 31 -7.95 16.70 -24.58
N PHE A 32 -9.19 16.84 -24.98
CA PHE A 32 -9.60 17.83 -25.98
C PHE A 32 -9.32 19.28 -25.49
N LEU A 33 -9.66 19.59 -24.24
CA LEU A 33 -9.42 20.92 -23.66
C LEU A 33 -7.93 21.23 -23.52
N ILE A 34 -7.10 20.24 -23.15
CA ILE A 34 -5.62 20.39 -23.12
C ILE A 34 -5.08 20.66 -24.52
N LEU A 35 -5.54 19.88 -25.53
CA LEU A 35 -5.14 20.05 -26.93
C LEU A 35 -5.51 21.45 -27.43
N PHE A 36 -6.75 21.88 -27.19
CA PHE A 36 -7.22 23.21 -27.56
C PHE A 36 -6.35 24.32 -26.92
N ASN A 37 -6.13 24.25 -25.60
CA ASN A 37 -5.33 25.19 -24.86
C ASN A 37 -3.87 25.24 -25.37
N ALA A 38 -3.27 24.06 -25.62
CA ALA A 38 -1.89 23.94 -26.12
C ALA A 38 -1.73 24.58 -27.52
N VAL A 39 -2.69 24.35 -28.41
CA VAL A 39 -2.68 24.95 -29.77
C VAL A 39 -2.84 26.44 -29.66
N VAL A 40 -3.84 26.94 -28.92
CA VAL A 40 -4.07 28.39 -28.77
C VAL A 40 -2.86 29.12 -28.16
N SER A 41 -2.14 28.48 -27.21
CA SER A 41 -0.92 29.05 -26.62
C SER A 41 0.24 29.22 -27.60
N SER A 42 0.22 28.50 -28.73
CA SER A 42 1.24 28.55 -29.78
C SER A 42 0.91 29.54 -30.93
N ILE A 43 -0.36 29.93 -31.07
CA ILE A 43 -0.87 30.80 -32.16
C ILE A 43 -0.39 32.24 -32.10
N PRO A 44 -0.04 32.86 -30.95
CA PRO A 44 0.38 34.28 -30.89
C PRO A 44 1.47 34.66 -31.90
N SER A 45 2.36 33.72 -32.21
CA SER A 45 3.43 33.94 -33.19
C SER A 45 2.89 34.19 -34.61
N ILE A 46 1.79 33.51 -34.99
CA ILE A 46 1.12 33.73 -36.30
C ILE A 46 0.44 35.10 -36.32
N PHE A 47 -0.27 35.44 -35.24
CA PHE A 47 -0.93 36.74 -35.13
C PHE A 47 0.07 37.89 -35.12
N MET A 48 1.21 37.70 -34.42
CA MET A 48 2.31 38.69 -34.45
C MET A 48 2.88 38.87 -35.85
N GLN A 49 3.08 37.79 -36.60
CA GLN A 49 3.50 37.84 -37.99
C GLN A 49 2.50 38.65 -38.85
N ASN A 50 1.20 38.37 -38.69
CA ASN A 50 0.16 39.09 -39.43
C ASN A 50 0.15 40.60 -39.10
N ILE A 51 0.24 40.96 -37.80
CA ILE A 51 0.29 42.38 -37.38
C ILE A 51 1.51 43.09 -37.95
N ILE A 52 2.70 42.49 -37.85
CA ILE A 52 3.93 43.08 -38.38
C ILE A 52 3.85 43.20 -39.91
N SER A 53 3.28 42.22 -40.59
CA SER A 53 3.05 42.26 -42.04
C SER A 53 2.15 43.42 -42.46
N VAL A 54 1.06 43.67 -41.69
CA VAL A 54 0.20 44.87 -41.93
C VAL A 54 0.96 46.16 -41.70
N ILE A 55 1.77 46.23 -40.62
CA ILE A 55 2.61 47.39 -40.35
C ILE A 55 3.62 47.61 -41.48
N GLU A 56 4.33 46.56 -41.94
CA GLU A 56 5.28 46.65 -43.07
C GLU A 56 4.60 47.16 -44.35
N LYS A 57 3.39 46.70 -44.63
CA LYS A 57 2.60 47.10 -45.84
C LYS A 57 2.26 48.56 -45.85
N TYR A 58 1.83 49.13 -44.72
CA TYR A 58 1.34 50.53 -44.63
C TYR A 58 2.38 51.50 -44.06
N TRP A 59 3.55 51.05 -43.58
CA TRP A 59 4.61 51.88 -43.02
C TRP A 59 5.12 52.93 -43.98
N ARG A 60 5.38 52.61 -45.25
CA ARG A 60 5.94 53.49 -46.26
C ARG A 60 4.94 54.56 -46.71
N THR A 61 3.67 54.22 -46.79
CA THR A 61 2.57 55.11 -47.20
C THR A 61 2.05 55.98 -46.07
N LYS A 62 2.41 55.65 -44.79
CA LYS A 62 1.87 56.23 -43.55
C LYS A 62 0.34 56.16 -43.47
N ASP A 63 -0.28 55.21 -44.15
CA ASP A 63 -1.73 55.04 -44.23
C ASP A 63 -2.26 54.28 -42.97
N TRP A 64 -2.41 55.06 -41.91
CA TRP A 64 -2.92 54.53 -40.61
C TRP A 64 -4.43 54.26 -40.64
N VAL A 65 -5.14 54.89 -41.56
CA VAL A 65 -6.60 54.79 -41.67
C VAL A 65 -6.99 53.37 -42.08
N HIS A 66 -6.27 52.78 -43.03
CA HIS A 66 -6.51 51.39 -43.47
C HIS A 66 -5.82 50.31 -42.57
N ALA A 67 -4.66 50.63 -41.99
CA ALA A 67 -3.95 49.70 -41.11
C ALA A 67 -4.69 49.42 -39.79
N LYS A 68 -5.31 50.46 -39.19
CA LYS A 68 -5.99 50.34 -37.89
C LYS A 68 -7.10 49.31 -37.84
N PRO A 69 -8.06 49.24 -38.79
CA PRO A 69 -9.12 48.22 -38.74
C PRO A 69 -8.61 46.78 -38.97
N GLU A 70 -7.59 46.61 -39.85
CA GLU A 70 -6.97 45.30 -40.06
C GLU A 70 -6.30 44.78 -38.77
N ILE A 71 -5.48 45.62 -38.10
CA ILE A 71 -4.84 45.28 -36.83
C ILE A 71 -5.87 45.02 -35.73
N PHE A 72 -6.89 45.87 -35.63
CA PHE A 72 -7.95 45.73 -34.63
C PHE A 72 -8.68 44.40 -34.76
N SER A 73 -9.02 44.01 -36.00
CA SER A 73 -9.65 42.70 -36.26
C SER A 73 -8.79 41.52 -35.80
N ILE A 74 -7.48 41.55 -36.10
CA ILE A 74 -6.52 40.53 -35.70
C ILE A 74 -6.45 40.42 -34.15
N VAL A 75 -6.37 41.57 -33.47
CA VAL A 75 -6.28 41.66 -32.01
C VAL A 75 -7.58 41.14 -31.35
N VAL A 76 -8.75 41.48 -31.87
CA VAL A 76 -10.04 41.01 -31.34
C VAL A 76 -10.15 39.51 -31.47
N VAL A 77 -9.79 38.91 -32.60
CA VAL A 77 -9.82 37.45 -32.77
C VAL A 77 -8.87 36.78 -31.78
N LEU A 78 -7.65 37.31 -31.60
CA LEU A 78 -6.71 36.77 -30.62
C LEU A 78 -7.24 36.87 -29.18
N LEU A 79 -7.88 38.00 -28.83
CA LEU A 79 -8.50 38.19 -27.52
C LEU A 79 -9.59 37.16 -27.25
N VAL A 80 -10.46 36.91 -28.24
CA VAL A 80 -11.53 35.87 -28.11
C VAL A 80 -10.92 34.50 -27.92
N LEU A 81 -9.88 34.14 -28.70
CA LEU A 81 -9.19 32.85 -28.53
C LEU A 81 -8.56 32.70 -27.15
N TYR A 82 -7.97 33.76 -26.60
CA TYR A 82 -7.41 33.72 -25.24
C TYR A 82 -8.48 33.60 -24.16
N ILE A 83 -9.62 34.28 -24.30
CA ILE A 83 -10.75 34.09 -23.36
C ILE A 83 -11.24 32.66 -23.40
N LEU A 84 -11.42 32.06 -24.58
CA LEU A 84 -11.80 30.67 -24.72
C LEU A 84 -10.76 29.70 -24.12
N SER A 85 -9.46 30.01 -24.35
CA SER A 85 -8.35 29.24 -23.78
C SER A 85 -8.32 29.30 -22.24
N LEU A 86 -8.62 30.46 -21.66
CA LEU A 86 -8.72 30.64 -20.22
C LEU A 86 -9.86 29.81 -19.63
N ILE A 87 -11.04 29.85 -20.28
CA ILE A 87 -12.20 29.01 -19.87
C ILE A 87 -11.85 27.54 -20.00
N ALA A 88 -11.22 27.12 -21.11
CA ALA A 88 -10.78 25.74 -21.33
C ALA A 88 -9.77 25.31 -20.25
N SER A 89 -8.79 26.17 -19.93
CA SER A 89 -7.78 25.92 -18.91
C SER A 89 -8.42 25.75 -17.52
N PHE A 90 -9.31 26.65 -17.14
CA PHE A 90 -10.05 26.54 -15.87
C PHE A 90 -10.85 25.25 -15.80
N THR A 91 -11.57 24.92 -16.87
CA THR A 91 -12.45 23.74 -16.93
C THR A 91 -11.64 22.45 -16.86
N TYR A 92 -10.56 22.29 -17.65
CA TYR A 92 -9.79 21.05 -17.61
C TYR A 92 -9.09 20.86 -16.27
N ASN A 93 -8.57 21.92 -15.63
CA ASN A 93 -7.96 21.80 -14.30
C ASN A 93 -8.98 21.35 -13.24
N ARG A 94 -10.19 21.90 -13.27
CA ARG A 94 -11.26 21.49 -12.37
C ARG A 94 -11.69 20.02 -12.61
N LEU A 95 -11.89 19.63 -13.86
CA LEU A 95 -12.24 18.25 -14.21
C LEU A 95 -11.10 17.30 -13.86
N MET A 96 -9.84 17.71 -14.08
CA MET A 96 -8.68 16.90 -13.72
C MET A 96 -8.56 16.65 -12.23
N ALA A 97 -8.90 17.64 -11.39
CA ALA A 97 -8.98 17.44 -9.95
C ALA A 97 -10.00 16.38 -9.56
N VAL A 98 -11.21 16.39 -10.18
CA VAL A 98 -12.26 15.38 -9.96
C VAL A 98 -11.78 14.01 -10.40
N VAL A 99 -11.21 13.88 -11.61
CA VAL A 99 -10.70 12.61 -12.13
C VAL A 99 -9.57 12.07 -11.25
N THR A 100 -8.64 12.93 -10.83
CA THR A 100 -7.53 12.51 -9.98
C THR A 100 -8.01 11.99 -8.64
N GLN A 101 -8.76 12.79 -7.89
CA GLN A 101 -9.20 12.40 -6.54
C GLN A 101 -10.14 11.20 -6.57
N GLY A 102 -11.05 11.15 -7.53
CA GLY A 102 -11.94 10.01 -7.68
C GLY A 102 -11.23 8.74 -8.15
N SER A 103 -10.16 8.85 -8.98
CA SER A 103 -9.33 7.68 -9.33
C SER A 103 -8.59 7.15 -8.10
N LEU A 104 -8.02 8.04 -7.28
CA LEU A 104 -7.32 7.65 -6.05
C LEU A 104 -8.29 6.99 -5.03
N MET A 105 -9.51 7.51 -4.92
CA MET A 105 -10.54 6.88 -4.10
C MET A 105 -10.80 5.44 -4.55
N LYS A 106 -11.06 5.24 -5.85
CA LYS A 106 -11.31 3.90 -6.42
C LYS A 106 -10.10 2.96 -6.30
N PHE A 107 -8.86 3.49 -6.43
CA PHE A 107 -7.66 2.69 -6.20
C PHE A 107 -7.56 2.26 -4.73
N ARG A 108 -7.79 3.17 -3.77
CA ARG A 108 -7.77 2.82 -2.34
C ARG A 108 -8.84 1.80 -1.98
N GLU A 109 -10.06 1.95 -2.50
CA GLU A 109 -11.13 0.95 -2.32
C GLU A 109 -10.72 -0.43 -2.84
N LYS A 110 -10.18 -0.48 -4.07
CA LYS A 110 -9.72 -1.75 -4.66
C LYS A 110 -8.53 -2.35 -3.90
N MET A 111 -7.57 -1.53 -3.47
CA MET A 111 -6.43 -1.98 -2.67
C MET A 111 -6.87 -2.53 -1.32
N PHE A 112 -7.81 -1.84 -0.64
CA PHE A 112 -8.31 -2.28 0.66
C PHE A 112 -9.09 -3.59 0.54
N ALA A 113 -10.02 -3.68 -0.40
CA ALA A 113 -10.76 -4.91 -0.66
C ALA A 113 -9.82 -6.08 -1.04
N LYS A 114 -8.74 -5.79 -1.78
CA LYS A 114 -7.74 -6.79 -2.10
C LYS A 114 -6.95 -7.23 -0.86
N MET A 115 -6.51 -6.28 -0.03
CA MET A 115 -5.78 -6.55 1.21
C MET A 115 -6.57 -7.48 2.14
N GLU A 116 -7.87 -7.23 2.31
CA GLU A 116 -8.76 -8.09 3.12
C GLU A 116 -8.92 -9.52 2.55
N SER A 117 -8.66 -9.70 1.26
CA SER A 117 -8.73 -11.03 0.61
C SER A 117 -7.41 -11.80 0.63
N LEU A 118 -6.31 -11.21 1.12
CA LEU A 118 -4.99 -11.84 1.08
C LEU A 118 -4.78 -12.84 2.22
N PRO A 119 -4.00 -13.91 1.99
CA PRO A 119 -3.65 -14.87 3.03
C PRO A 119 -2.74 -14.24 4.09
N ILE A 120 -2.77 -14.76 5.31
CA ILE A 120 -1.90 -14.33 6.42
C ILE A 120 -0.41 -14.36 6.03
N ARG A 121 0.00 -15.32 5.20
CA ARG A 121 1.36 -15.40 4.66
C ARG A 121 1.86 -14.08 4.05
N TYR A 122 0.98 -13.32 3.40
CA TYR A 122 1.35 -12.03 2.81
C TYR A 122 1.79 -11.05 3.89
N PHE A 123 1.07 -10.98 5.01
CA PHE A 123 1.37 -10.08 6.13
C PHE A 123 2.59 -10.53 6.94
N ASP A 124 2.83 -11.83 7.03
CA ASP A 124 4.00 -12.39 7.72
C ASP A 124 5.30 -12.20 6.90
N THR A 125 5.20 -12.12 5.57
CA THR A 125 6.37 -11.99 4.68
C THR A 125 6.67 -10.57 4.25
N ASN A 126 5.74 -9.62 4.43
CA ASN A 126 5.90 -8.22 4.06
C ASN A 126 5.83 -7.33 5.30
N ALA A 127 6.77 -6.41 5.43
CA ALA A 127 6.75 -5.46 6.53
C ALA A 127 5.50 -4.55 6.46
N HIS A 128 4.84 -4.33 7.60
CA HIS A 128 3.65 -3.46 7.67
C HIS A 128 3.92 -2.05 7.14
N GLY A 129 5.14 -1.51 7.38
CA GLY A 129 5.58 -0.22 6.84
C GLY A 129 5.62 -0.19 5.32
N ASP A 130 6.05 -1.28 4.66
CA ASP A 130 6.06 -1.38 3.20
C ASP A 130 4.64 -1.40 2.62
N ILE A 131 3.73 -2.14 3.25
CA ILE A 131 2.31 -2.18 2.87
C ILE A 131 1.70 -0.78 3.04
N MET A 132 1.96 -0.12 4.18
CA MET A 132 1.46 1.23 4.45
C MET A 132 2.01 2.27 3.47
N SER A 133 3.28 2.12 3.04
CA SER A 133 3.91 2.98 2.03
C SER A 133 3.18 2.93 0.68
N ILE A 134 2.55 1.80 0.30
CA ILE A 134 1.73 1.70 -0.91
C ILE A 134 0.50 2.61 -0.81
N TYR A 135 -0.16 2.65 0.37
CA TYR A 135 -1.34 3.49 0.60
C TYR A 135 -1.01 4.99 0.72
N THR A 136 0.18 5.34 1.17
CA THR A 136 0.61 6.73 1.41
C THR A 136 1.50 7.24 0.27
N ASN A 137 2.76 6.84 0.23
CA ASN A 137 3.78 7.38 -0.67
C ASN A 137 3.51 7.04 -2.14
N ASP A 138 3.20 5.76 -2.45
CA ASP A 138 2.95 5.35 -3.83
C ASP A 138 1.65 5.95 -4.38
N THR A 139 0.63 6.07 -3.53
CA THR A 139 -0.62 6.75 -3.88
C THR A 139 -0.40 8.23 -4.14
N ASP A 140 0.49 8.92 -3.39
CA ASP A 140 0.82 10.33 -3.62
C ASP A 140 1.64 10.52 -4.90
N THR A 141 2.61 9.67 -5.19
CA THR A 141 3.36 9.71 -6.45
C THR A 141 2.45 9.44 -7.65
N LEU A 142 1.47 8.53 -7.52
CA LEU A 142 0.44 8.30 -8.53
C LEU A 142 -0.46 9.54 -8.71
N ARG A 143 -0.83 10.22 -7.62
CA ARG A 143 -1.56 11.50 -7.66
C ARG A 143 -0.81 12.53 -8.49
N GLN A 144 0.49 12.73 -8.21
CA GLN A 144 1.33 13.70 -8.95
C GLN A 144 1.44 13.31 -10.43
N LEU A 145 1.58 12.04 -10.74
CA LEU A 145 1.61 11.55 -12.12
C LEU A 145 0.32 11.89 -12.86
N ILE A 146 -0.84 11.57 -12.29
CA ILE A 146 -2.15 11.80 -12.93
C ILE A 146 -2.48 13.27 -13.01
N SER A 147 -2.34 14.03 -11.89
CA SER A 147 -2.80 15.43 -11.82
C SER A 147 -1.88 16.44 -12.51
N GLN A 148 -0.59 16.17 -12.57
CA GLN A 148 0.41 17.14 -13.02
C GLN A 148 1.24 16.64 -14.19
N SER A 149 1.89 15.47 -14.04
CA SER A 149 2.90 15.05 -15.00
C SER A 149 2.32 14.64 -16.35
N LEU A 150 1.23 13.84 -16.36
CA LEU A 150 0.58 13.44 -17.61
C LEU A 150 -0.02 14.63 -18.37
N PRO A 151 -0.82 15.53 -17.75
CA PRO A 151 -1.32 16.72 -18.42
C PRO A 151 -0.20 17.64 -18.94
N ALA A 152 0.83 17.88 -18.13
CA ALA A 152 1.97 18.73 -18.51
C ALA A 152 2.74 18.14 -19.69
N LEU A 153 3.01 16.83 -19.71
CA LEU A 153 3.68 16.17 -20.85
C LEU A 153 2.83 16.25 -22.11
N MET A 154 1.53 16.02 -22.01
CA MET A 154 0.62 16.13 -23.15
C MET A 154 0.62 17.56 -23.69
N GLN A 155 0.40 18.56 -22.83
CA GLN A 155 0.39 19.97 -23.21
C GLN A 155 1.71 20.39 -23.85
N THR A 156 2.83 20.09 -23.20
CA THR A 156 4.18 20.46 -23.68
C THR A 156 4.49 19.79 -25.02
N SER A 157 4.13 18.52 -25.20
CA SER A 157 4.34 17.81 -26.47
C SER A 157 3.53 18.42 -27.60
N ILE A 158 2.27 18.77 -27.35
CA ILE A 158 1.40 19.41 -28.35
C ILE A 158 1.94 20.81 -28.71
N VAL A 159 2.32 21.61 -27.70
CA VAL A 159 2.92 22.95 -27.95
C VAL A 159 4.20 22.81 -28.78
N LEU A 160 5.07 21.85 -28.44
CA LEU A 160 6.31 21.60 -29.18
C LEU A 160 6.05 21.25 -30.65
N ILE A 161 5.14 20.32 -30.90
CA ILE A 161 4.76 19.90 -32.26
C ILE A 161 4.18 21.10 -33.02
N THR A 162 3.28 21.87 -32.40
CA THR A 162 2.64 23.04 -33.03
C THR A 162 3.67 24.12 -33.36
N VAL A 163 4.55 24.45 -32.42
CA VAL A 163 5.60 25.49 -32.64
C VAL A 163 6.55 25.05 -33.74
N VAL A 164 7.02 23.78 -33.73
CA VAL A 164 7.88 23.25 -34.80
C VAL A 164 7.18 23.30 -36.16
N SER A 165 5.90 22.92 -36.21
CA SER A 165 5.11 22.99 -37.45
C SER A 165 5.00 24.43 -37.99
N ILE A 166 4.77 25.41 -37.10
CA ILE A 166 4.72 26.81 -37.48
C ILE A 166 6.11 27.32 -37.94
N MET A 167 7.19 26.91 -37.28
CA MET A 167 8.55 27.24 -37.66
C MET A 167 8.89 26.72 -39.07
N LEU A 168 8.59 25.48 -39.38
CA LEU A 168 8.77 24.89 -40.71
C LEU A 168 7.91 25.58 -41.78
N TYR A 169 6.70 26.01 -41.39
CA TYR A 169 5.82 26.75 -42.28
C TYR A 169 6.41 28.10 -42.66
N PHE A 170 7.06 28.81 -41.73
CA PHE A 170 7.61 30.16 -41.98
C PHE A 170 8.99 30.17 -42.65
N SER A 171 9.97 29.36 -42.19
CA SER A 171 11.32 29.33 -42.78
C SER A 171 12.08 28.06 -42.40
N LEU A 172 12.52 27.30 -43.41
CA LEU A 172 13.38 26.13 -43.21
C LEU A 172 14.81 26.53 -42.82
N TRP A 173 15.32 27.67 -43.27
CA TRP A 173 16.65 28.17 -42.90
C TRP A 173 16.75 28.42 -41.39
N LEU A 174 15.82 29.16 -40.85
CA LEU A 174 15.80 29.50 -39.42
C LEU A 174 15.46 28.29 -38.58
N ALA A 175 14.56 27.41 -39.06
CA ALA A 175 14.25 26.14 -38.38
C ALA A 175 15.47 25.21 -38.28
N GLY A 176 16.35 25.18 -39.31
CA GLY A 176 17.60 24.42 -39.30
C GLY A 176 18.55 24.83 -38.18
N VAL A 177 18.67 26.15 -37.93
CA VAL A 177 19.49 26.67 -36.79
C VAL A 177 18.94 26.19 -35.46
N ILE A 178 17.61 26.22 -35.27
CA ILE A 178 16.98 25.74 -34.03
C ILE A 178 17.17 24.22 -33.89
N PHE A 179 17.10 23.47 -34.98
CA PHE A 179 17.29 22.01 -34.93
C PHE A 179 18.69 21.61 -34.43
N ILE A 180 19.74 22.35 -34.87
CA ILE A 180 21.11 22.22 -34.36
C ILE A 180 21.15 22.51 -32.85
N GLY A 181 20.52 23.61 -32.43
CA GLY A 181 20.43 23.99 -31.02
C GLY A 181 19.67 22.94 -30.18
N CYS A 182 18.61 22.33 -30.74
CA CYS A 182 17.88 21.25 -30.11
C CYS A 182 18.79 20.04 -29.83
N ILE A 183 19.63 19.64 -30.77
CA ILE A 183 20.60 18.56 -30.58
C ILE A 183 21.54 18.89 -29.41
N VAL A 184 22.04 20.11 -29.35
CA VAL A 184 22.90 20.57 -28.23
C VAL A 184 22.16 20.49 -26.90
N MET A 185 20.91 20.98 -26.82
CA MET A 185 20.10 20.93 -25.62
C MET A 185 19.82 19.47 -25.17
N VAL A 186 19.51 18.59 -26.10
CA VAL A 186 19.28 17.16 -25.80
C VAL A 186 20.56 16.50 -25.27
N LEU A 187 21.72 16.78 -25.85
CA LEU A 187 23.02 16.27 -25.37
C LEU A 187 23.35 16.77 -23.96
N ILE A 188 23.11 18.06 -23.69
CA ILE A 188 23.27 18.65 -22.35
C ILE A 188 22.34 17.95 -21.36
N THR A 189 21.05 17.87 -21.68
CA THR A 189 20.03 17.24 -20.82
C THR A 189 20.38 15.77 -20.52
N LYS A 190 20.83 15.02 -21.53
CA LYS A 190 21.25 13.60 -21.34
C LYS A 190 22.42 13.49 -20.37
N ASN A 191 23.44 14.32 -20.52
CA ASN A 191 24.65 14.27 -19.68
C ASN A 191 24.38 14.71 -18.23
N PHE A 192 23.72 15.85 -18.05
CA PHE A 192 23.38 16.36 -16.72
C PHE A 192 22.30 15.54 -16.05
N GLY A 193 21.28 15.12 -16.78
CA GLY A 193 20.21 14.26 -16.26
C GLY A 193 20.70 12.91 -15.77
N ALA A 194 21.63 12.27 -16.49
CA ALA A 194 22.24 11.00 -16.05
C ALA A 194 23.04 11.14 -14.75
N LYS A 195 23.81 12.22 -14.61
CA LYS A 195 24.56 12.53 -13.38
C LYS A 195 23.59 12.86 -12.22
N SER A 196 22.63 13.71 -12.46
CA SER A 196 21.60 14.07 -11.49
C SER A 196 20.86 12.85 -10.95
N SER A 197 20.37 11.95 -11.82
CA SER A 197 19.69 10.72 -11.43
C SER A 197 20.54 9.82 -10.52
N ARG A 198 21.83 9.69 -10.82
CA ARG A 198 22.76 8.89 -9.98
C ARG A 198 22.90 9.49 -8.57
N PHE A 199 23.02 10.81 -8.47
CA PHE A 199 23.14 11.48 -7.17
C PHE A 199 21.82 11.48 -6.41
N PHE A 200 20.67 11.58 -7.07
CA PHE A 200 19.35 11.45 -6.42
C PHE A 200 19.14 10.06 -5.83
N ILE A 201 19.59 8.99 -6.51
CA ILE A 201 19.56 7.63 -5.94
C ILE A 201 20.42 7.56 -4.67
N LYS A 202 21.63 8.13 -4.70
CA LYS A 202 22.49 8.16 -3.51
C LYS A 202 21.88 8.99 -2.38
N GLN A 203 21.29 10.15 -2.69
CA GLN A 203 20.56 10.98 -1.73
C GLN A 203 19.44 10.21 -1.05
N GLN A 204 18.65 9.45 -1.83
CA GLN A 204 17.54 8.66 -1.28
C GLN A 204 18.03 7.53 -0.37
N GLN A 205 19.16 6.90 -0.71
CA GLN A 205 19.77 5.89 0.15
C GLN A 205 20.26 6.48 1.47
N THR A 206 21.03 7.59 1.42
CA THR A 206 21.54 8.23 2.65
C THR A 206 20.42 8.87 3.49
N LEU A 207 19.31 9.30 2.87
CA LEU A 207 18.12 9.74 3.60
C LEU A 207 17.54 8.57 4.41
N GLY A 208 17.35 7.39 3.80
CA GLY A 208 16.87 6.21 4.51
C GLY A 208 17.79 5.76 5.64
N GLU A 209 19.11 5.86 5.46
CA GLU A 209 20.10 5.59 6.52
C GLU A 209 19.95 6.59 7.69
N THR A 210 19.70 7.88 7.39
CA THR A 210 19.49 8.92 8.40
C THR A 210 18.17 8.73 9.15
N GLU A 211 17.09 8.42 8.42
CA GLU A 211 15.78 8.13 9.01
C GLU A 211 15.84 6.90 9.93
N GLY A 212 16.48 5.82 9.47
CA GLY A 212 16.70 4.61 10.28
C GLY A 212 17.48 4.90 11.57
N TYR A 213 18.54 5.72 11.48
CA TYR A 213 19.30 6.15 12.67
C TYR A 213 18.43 6.93 13.65
N ILE A 214 17.61 7.88 13.16
CA ILE A 214 16.68 8.65 14.01
C ILE A 214 15.68 7.70 14.70
N GLU A 215 15.09 6.76 13.98
CA GLU A 215 14.15 5.79 14.53
C GLU A 215 14.80 4.92 15.61
N GLU A 216 16.02 4.42 15.37
CA GLU A 216 16.79 3.63 16.35
C GLU A 216 17.06 4.46 17.64
N MET A 217 17.52 5.70 17.50
CA MET A 217 17.80 6.56 18.65
C MET A 217 16.52 6.95 19.39
N MET A 218 15.40 7.18 18.71
CA MET A 218 14.10 7.44 19.33
C MET A 218 13.62 6.24 20.15
N ASN A 219 13.68 5.05 19.58
CA ASN A 219 13.30 3.82 20.28
C ASN A 219 14.23 3.51 21.46
N GLY A 220 15.54 3.78 21.29
CA GLY A 220 16.57 3.60 22.31
C GLY A 220 16.71 4.75 23.32
N GLN A 221 15.85 5.81 23.27
CA GLN A 221 16.05 7.04 24.05
C GLN A 221 16.19 6.81 25.56
N LYS A 222 15.44 5.84 26.12
CA LYS A 222 15.56 5.50 27.56
C LYS A 222 16.94 4.93 27.89
N VAL A 223 17.49 4.11 27.00
CA VAL A 223 18.83 3.50 27.15
C VAL A 223 19.89 4.57 27.07
N ILE A 224 19.82 5.45 26.05
CA ILE A 224 20.75 6.58 25.88
C ILE A 224 20.79 7.42 27.14
N LYS A 225 19.62 7.77 27.70
CA LYS A 225 19.50 8.59 28.92
C LYS A 225 20.06 7.91 30.15
N VAL A 226 19.80 6.61 30.36
CA VAL A 226 20.30 5.86 31.52
C VAL A 226 21.82 5.75 31.53
N PHE A 227 22.42 5.61 30.33
CA PHE A 227 23.88 5.47 30.19
C PHE A 227 24.58 6.80 29.91
N ASN A 228 23.87 7.92 29.77
CA ASN A 228 24.39 9.26 29.46
C ASN A 228 25.22 9.29 28.17
N HIS A 229 24.74 8.61 27.10
CA HIS A 229 25.39 8.52 25.79
C HIS A 229 24.79 9.48 24.76
N GLU A 230 24.29 10.65 25.19
CA GLU A 230 23.68 11.64 24.30
C GLU A 230 24.71 12.25 23.33
N GLU A 231 25.93 12.49 23.79
CA GLU A 231 26.98 13.08 22.95
C GLU A 231 27.41 12.11 21.84
N GLU A 232 27.54 10.81 22.13
CA GLU A 232 27.83 9.78 21.15
C GLU A 232 26.72 9.63 20.14
N ALA A 233 25.45 9.68 20.58
CA ALA A 233 24.29 9.64 19.70
C ALA A 233 24.24 10.85 18.76
N ILE A 234 24.56 12.06 19.25
CA ILE A 234 24.67 13.28 18.45
C ILE A 234 25.82 13.16 17.44
N ALA A 235 27.00 12.72 17.88
CA ALA A 235 28.15 12.54 16.99
C ALA A 235 27.88 11.49 15.89
N GLY A 236 27.16 10.41 16.21
CA GLY A 236 26.68 9.42 15.27
C GLY A 236 25.70 10.00 14.25
N PHE A 237 24.74 10.81 14.72
CA PHE A 237 23.80 11.51 13.85
C PHE A 237 24.50 12.49 12.90
N ASP A 238 25.45 13.28 13.41
CA ASP A 238 26.21 14.24 12.60
C ASP A 238 26.92 13.54 11.43
N LYS A 239 27.42 12.33 11.64
CA LYS A 239 28.07 11.56 10.56
C LYS A 239 27.09 11.20 9.45
N VAL A 240 25.96 10.57 9.78
CA VAL A 240 24.95 10.17 8.76
C VAL A 240 24.30 11.39 8.11
N ASN A 241 24.08 12.47 8.87
CA ASN A 241 23.53 13.72 8.38
C ASN A 241 24.49 14.42 7.39
N ASN A 242 25.81 14.40 7.67
CA ASN A 242 26.81 14.92 6.75
C ASN A 242 26.89 14.11 5.44
N GLU A 243 26.76 12.78 5.51
CA GLU A 243 26.70 11.93 4.31
C GLU A 243 25.47 12.25 3.45
N TRP A 244 24.30 12.43 4.08
CA TRP A 244 23.09 12.87 3.42
C TRP A 244 23.22 14.28 2.85
N PHE A 245 23.80 15.23 3.61
CA PHE A 245 24.08 16.60 3.13
C PHE A 245 24.92 16.59 1.86
N GLU A 246 26.03 15.85 1.84
CA GLU A 246 26.91 15.79 0.67
C GLU A 246 26.24 15.15 -0.55
N ALA A 247 25.45 14.11 -0.36
CA ALA A 247 24.66 13.49 -1.41
C ALA A 247 23.60 14.45 -1.95
N SER A 248 22.87 15.11 -1.05
CA SER A 248 21.82 16.09 -1.38
C SER A 248 22.38 17.32 -2.08
N ARG A 249 23.50 17.85 -1.60
CA ARG A 249 24.19 18.98 -2.22
C ARG A 249 24.55 18.68 -3.67
N LYS A 250 25.18 17.50 -3.94
CA LYS A 250 25.52 17.08 -5.29
C LYS A 250 24.31 16.86 -6.18
N ALA A 251 23.28 16.17 -5.68
CA ALA A 251 22.04 15.93 -6.42
C ALA A 251 21.36 17.23 -6.85
N ASN A 252 21.18 18.15 -5.89
CA ASN A 252 20.52 19.44 -6.14
C ASN A 252 21.38 20.39 -7.00
N THR A 253 22.71 20.34 -6.87
CA THR A 253 23.60 21.12 -7.75
C THR A 253 23.40 20.74 -9.22
N PHE A 254 23.43 19.44 -9.56
CA PHE A 254 23.20 19.00 -10.94
C PHE A 254 21.78 19.23 -11.43
N ALA A 255 20.77 19.12 -10.57
CA ALA A 255 19.39 19.39 -10.93
C ALA A 255 19.15 20.89 -11.20
N ASN A 256 19.63 21.76 -10.30
CA ASN A 256 19.35 23.20 -10.37
C ASN A 256 20.18 23.93 -11.42
N ILE A 257 21.37 23.43 -11.78
CA ILE A 257 22.20 24.01 -12.85
C ILE A 257 21.61 23.76 -14.25
N LEU A 258 20.84 22.67 -14.43
CA LEU A 258 20.33 22.28 -15.74
C LEU A 258 19.44 23.38 -16.38
N MET A 259 18.49 23.92 -15.61
CA MET A 259 17.57 24.95 -16.13
C MET A 259 18.26 26.26 -16.53
N PRO A 260 19.14 26.87 -15.74
CA PRO A 260 19.95 28.01 -16.17
C PRO A 260 20.77 27.76 -17.45
N ILE A 261 21.37 26.57 -17.58
CA ILE A 261 22.13 26.22 -18.80
C ILE A 261 21.18 26.15 -19.99
N LEU A 262 20.05 25.46 -19.91
CA LEU A 262 19.08 25.37 -21.02
C LEU A 262 18.53 26.75 -21.41
N ASN A 263 18.22 27.61 -20.44
CA ASN A 263 17.78 28.97 -20.69
C ASN A 263 18.84 29.81 -21.41
N ASN A 264 20.12 29.71 -21.01
CA ASN A 264 21.21 30.40 -21.67
C ASN A 264 21.49 29.86 -23.07
N VAL A 265 21.41 28.55 -23.30
CA VAL A 265 21.44 28.00 -24.66
C VAL A 265 20.30 28.57 -25.50
N GLY A 266 19.09 28.70 -24.93
CA GLY A 266 17.97 29.37 -25.58
C GLY A 266 18.22 30.85 -25.92
N ASN A 267 18.90 31.58 -25.02
CA ASN A 267 19.30 32.98 -25.30
C ASN A 267 20.37 33.06 -26.40
N ILE A 268 21.35 32.15 -26.42
CA ILE A 268 22.34 32.07 -27.51
C ILE A 268 21.65 31.76 -28.83
N LEU A 269 20.73 30.80 -28.86
CA LEU A 269 19.94 30.49 -30.07
C LEU A 269 19.12 31.68 -30.55
N TYR A 270 18.53 32.46 -29.63
CA TYR A 270 17.82 33.69 -29.96
C TYR A 270 18.74 34.68 -30.71
N VAL A 271 19.97 34.87 -30.20
CA VAL A 271 20.96 35.76 -30.87
C VAL A 271 21.37 35.18 -32.23
N LEU A 272 21.62 33.89 -32.33
CA LEU A 272 21.97 33.23 -33.59
C LEU A 272 20.85 33.35 -34.63
N ILE A 273 19.58 33.22 -34.24
CA ILE A 273 18.43 33.41 -35.12
C ILE A 273 18.33 34.86 -35.57
N ALA A 274 18.55 35.82 -34.65
CA ALA A 274 18.55 37.27 -35.02
C ALA A 274 19.65 37.57 -36.03
N LEU A 275 20.87 37.10 -35.81
CA LEU A 275 22.00 37.27 -36.72
C LEU A 275 21.75 36.59 -38.08
N THR A 276 21.35 35.31 -38.07
CA THR A 276 21.07 34.55 -39.29
C THR A 276 19.94 35.18 -40.09
N GLY A 277 18.84 35.56 -39.42
CA GLY A 277 17.71 36.25 -40.03
C GLY A 277 18.12 37.61 -40.63
N GLY A 278 18.93 38.42 -39.91
CA GLY A 278 19.46 39.68 -40.38
C GLY A 278 20.38 39.52 -41.60
N ILE A 279 21.28 38.52 -41.58
CA ILE A 279 22.18 38.26 -42.74
C ILE A 279 21.36 37.81 -43.96
N LEU A 280 20.42 36.88 -43.78
CA LEU A 280 19.58 36.42 -44.89
C LEU A 280 18.71 37.53 -45.48
N LEU A 281 18.22 38.46 -44.65
CA LEU A 281 17.49 39.63 -45.07
C LEU A 281 18.39 40.62 -45.86
N TYR A 282 19.61 40.84 -45.36
CA TYR A 282 20.59 41.74 -46.01
C TYR A 282 21.00 41.19 -47.38
N LEU A 283 21.28 39.90 -47.48
CA LEU A 283 21.66 39.21 -48.71
C LEU A 283 20.48 38.99 -49.66
N LYS A 284 19.26 39.34 -49.28
CA LYS A 284 18.02 39.09 -50.04
C LYS A 284 17.88 37.64 -50.48
N THR A 285 18.30 36.71 -49.63
CA THR A 285 18.27 35.28 -49.93
C THR A 285 16.82 34.79 -50.04
N PRO A 286 16.47 33.98 -51.07
CA PRO A 286 15.12 33.45 -51.19
C PRO A 286 14.78 32.56 -49.99
N ASN A 287 13.61 32.80 -49.41
CA ASN A 287 13.13 31.99 -48.28
C ASN A 287 12.69 30.60 -48.78
N ILE A 288 13.23 29.55 -48.18
CA ILE A 288 12.71 28.22 -48.38
C ILE A 288 11.68 27.96 -47.26
N SER A 289 10.40 27.96 -47.61
CA SER A 289 9.31 27.80 -46.66
C SER A 289 8.13 27.07 -47.29
N LEU A 290 7.33 26.41 -46.45
CA LEU A 290 6.06 25.80 -46.89
C LEU A 290 4.99 26.87 -47.20
N SER A 291 5.14 28.05 -46.64
CA SER A 291 4.21 29.19 -46.86
C SER A 291 4.39 29.90 -48.19
N GLY A 292 5.55 29.77 -48.86
CA GLY A 292 5.90 30.54 -50.02
C GLY A 292 6.16 32.05 -49.76
N MET A 293 6.15 32.48 -48.50
CA MET A 293 6.37 33.88 -48.10
C MET A 293 7.84 34.27 -48.27
N ALA A 294 8.10 35.49 -48.77
CA ALA A 294 9.44 36.05 -48.77
C ALA A 294 9.92 36.28 -47.32
N LEU A 295 11.21 36.13 -47.07
CA LEU A 295 11.80 36.42 -45.75
C LEU A 295 11.74 37.92 -45.48
N ASN A 296 10.96 38.31 -44.46
CA ASN A 296 10.77 39.69 -44.02
C ASN A 296 10.91 39.77 -42.51
N ILE A 297 10.95 40.99 -41.97
CA ILE A 297 10.98 41.22 -40.52
C ILE A 297 9.76 40.59 -39.85
N SER A 298 8.61 40.61 -40.53
CA SER A 298 7.37 39.97 -40.07
C SER A 298 7.49 38.45 -39.82
N ILE A 299 8.50 37.76 -40.37
CA ILE A 299 8.82 36.36 -40.11
C ILE A 299 9.87 36.25 -39.00
N VAL A 300 10.96 37.05 -39.06
CA VAL A 300 12.09 36.91 -38.12
C VAL A 300 11.67 37.22 -36.68
N VAL A 301 10.87 38.27 -36.44
CA VAL A 301 10.48 38.67 -35.08
C VAL A 301 9.61 37.62 -34.37
N PRO A 302 8.54 37.09 -34.97
CA PRO A 302 7.81 35.96 -34.37
C PRO A 302 8.68 34.73 -34.17
N PHE A 303 9.63 34.46 -35.08
CA PHE A 303 10.54 33.33 -34.98
C PHE A 303 11.43 33.40 -33.74
N LEU A 304 11.89 34.58 -33.34
CA LEU A 304 12.63 34.85 -32.12
C LEU A 304 11.81 34.44 -30.87
N ASN A 305 10.52 34.80 -30.85
CA ASN A 305 9.63 34.40 -29.74
C ASN A 305 9.37 32.90 -29.72
N MET A 306 9.15 32.27 -30.88
CA MET A 306 8.99 30.83 -30.99
C MET A 306 10.24 30.09 -30.53
N THR A 307 11.45 30.62 -30.77
CA THR A 307 12.72 30.07 -30.27
C THR A 307 12.73 29.98 -28.74
N LYS A 308 12.35 31.07 -28.05
CA LYS A 308 12.26 31.08 -26.59
C LYS A 308 11.21 30.10 -26.07
N GLN A 309 10.03 30.08 -26.69
CA GLN A 309 8.96 29.15 -26.34
C GLN A 309 9.40 27.68 -26.51
N PHE A 310 10.03 27.36 -27.66
CA PHE A 310 10.55 26.03 -27.95
C PHE A 310 11.57 25.55 -26.89
N CYS A 311 12.57 26.41 -26.57
CA CYS A 311 13.58 26.08 -25.57
C CYS A 311 12.98 25.89 -24.18
N GLY A 312 12.00 26.71 -23.79
CA GLY A 312 11.25 26.56 -22.54
C GLY A 312 10.51 25.22 -22.44
N GLN A 313 9.89 24.76 -23.54
CA GLN A 313 9.18 23.48 -23.57
C GLN A 313 10.13 22.30 -23.37
N ILE A 314 11.34 22.31 -23.95
CA ILE A 314 12.35 21.26 -23.71
C ILE A 314 12.73 21.19 -22.22
N GLY A 315 12.89 22.34 -21.58
CA GLY A 315 13.15 22.42 -20.14
C GLY A 315 12.04 21.78 -19.30
N GLN A 316 10.78 22.07 -19.62
CA GLN A 316 9.62 21.51 -18.94
C GLN A 316 9.54 19.98 -19.09
N ILE A 317 9.77 19.42 -20.29
CA ILE A 317 9.83 17.97 -20.49
C ILE A 317 10.89 17.33 -19.57
N SER A 318 12.08 17.96 -19.50
CA SER A 318 13.18 17.44 -18.70
C SER A 318 12.83 17.37 -17.21
N GLN A 319 12.07 18.31 -16.68
CA GLN A 319 11.57 18.29 -15.29
C GLN A 319 10.54 17.19 -15.04
N GLN A 320 9.66 16.94 -16.01
CA GLN A 320 8.60 15.94 -15.84
C GLN A 320 9.08 14.49 -15.86
N ILE A 321 10.25 14.20 -16.43
CA ILE A 321 10.77 12.83 -16.57
C ILE A 321 10.86 12.12 -15.21
N ASN A 322 11.42 12.79 -14.20
CA ASN A 322 11.59 12.18 -12.86
C ASN A 322 10.23 11.88 -12.22
N SER A 323 9.29 12.80 -12.26
CA SER A 323 7.94 12.62 -11.69
C SER A 323 7.19 11.47 -12.37
N VAL A 324 7.36 11.33 -13.70
CA VAL A 324 6.77 10.18 -14.43
C VAL A 324 7.40 8.85 -14.02
N VAL A 325 8.73 8.83 -13.87
CA VAL A 325 9.43 7.59 -13.43
C VAL A 325 8.99 7.19 -12.03
N MET A 326 8.91 8.15 -11.11
CA MET A 326 8.46 7.90 -9.73
C MET A 326 6.98 7.46 -9.69
N GLY A 327 6.12 8.16 -10.40
CA GLY A 327 4.70 7.81 -10.46
C GLY A 327 4.42 6.45 -11.10
N LEU A 328 5.20 6.05 -12.11
CA LEU A 328 5.11 4.72 -12.69
C LEU A 328 5.66 3.63 -11.76
N ALA A 329 6.68 3.93 -10.96
CA ALA A 329 7.17 3.02 -9.93
C ALA A 329 6.10 2.79 -8.86
N GLY A 330 5.46 3.86 -8.35
CA GLY A 330 4.34 3.76 -7.41
C GLY A 330 3.16 3.00 -8.00
N ALA A 331 2.75 3.31 -9.24
CA ALA A 331 1.71 2.57 -9.94
C ALA A 331 2.04 1.07 -10.06
N SER A 332 3.31 0.72 -10.31
CA SER A 332 3.74 -0.68 -10.39
C SER A 332 3.59 -1.42 -9.06
N ARG A 333 3.88 -0.77 -7.93
CA ARG A 333 3.69 -1.37 -6.60
C ARG A 333 2.20 -1.51 -6.25
N ILE A 334 1.38 -0.49 -6.57
CA ILE A 334 -0.08 -0.56 -6.42
C ILE A 334 -0.65 -1.73 -7.23
N PHE A 335 -0.26 -1.86 -8.51
CA PHE A 335 -0.72 -2.98 -9.31
C PHE A 335 -0.16 -4.33 -8.83
N GLY A 336 1.05 -4.35 -8.28
CA GLY A 336 1.61 -5.54 -7.63
C GLY A 336 0.70 -6.04 -6.51
N LEU A 337 0.29 -5.14 -5.59
CA LEU A 337 -0.66 -5.49 -4.54
C LEU A 337 -2.00 -5.98 -5.08
N LEU A 338 -2.53 -5.33 -6.14
CA LEU A 338 -3.80 -5.73 -6.75
C LEU A 338 -3.73 -7.09 -7.48
N ASP A 339 -2.55 -7.51 -7.91
CA ASP A 339 -2.31 -8.76 -8.63
C ASP A 339 -1.92 -9.92 -7.70
N GLU A 340 -1.68 -9.67 -6.40
CA GLU A 340 -1.43 -10.74 -5.44
C GLU A 340 -2.59 -11.74 -5.44
N GLU A 341 -2.28 -13.00 -5.23
CA GLU A 341 -3.31 -14.04 -5.20
C GLU A 341 -4.14 -13.94 -3.91
N PRO A 342 -5.47 -13.95 -3.98
CA PRO A 342 -6.32 -13.98 -2.79
C PRO A 342 -6.15 -15.29 -2.04
N GLU A 343 -6.60 -15.33 -0.78
CA GLU A 343 -6.63 -16.57 -0.02
C GLU A 343 -7.47 -17.62 -0.77
N PHE A 344 -6.83 -18.76 -1.03
CA PHE A 344 -7.45 -19.86 -1.77
C PHE A 344 -8.34 -20.69 -0.86
N ASP A 345 -9.56 -20.98 -1.26
CA ASP A 345 -10.51 -21.83 -0.52
C ASP A 345 -11.39 -22.65 -1.47
N GLU A 346 -11.17 -23.95 -1.51
CA GLU A 346 -12.00 -24.94 -2.23
C GLU A 346 -12.95 -25.71 -1.30
N GLY A 347 -13.10 -25.25 -0.05
CA GLY A 347 -14.01 -25.88 0.91
C GLY A 347 -15.46 -25.84 0.42
N TYR A 348 -16.18 -26.93 0.63
CA TYR A 348 -17.60 -27.05 0.28
C TYR A 348 -18.48 -27.47 1.47
N VAL A 349 -17.87 -27.93 2.55
CA VAL A 349 -18.56 -28.20 3.83
C VAL A 349 -18.78 -26.87 4.55
N THR A 350 -20.00 -26.63 5.02
CA THR A 350 -20.42 -25.39 5.69
C THR A 350 -20.88 -25.64 7.11
N LEU A 351 -20.77 -24.65 7.97
CA LEU A 351 -21.26 -24.67 9.34
C LEU A 351 -22.69 -24.11 9.39
N VAL A 352 -23.63 -24.87 9.93
CA VAL A 352 -25.04 -24.50 10.04
C VAL A 352 -25.54 -24.65 11.48
N ASN A 353 -26.57 -23.87 11.84
CA ASN A 353 -27.33 -24.14 13.05
C ASN A 353 -28.15 -25.43 12.85
N ALA A 354 -28.16 -26.31 13.83
CA ALA A 354 -28.87 -27.57 13.76
C ALA A 354 -29.78 -27.76 14.99
N LYS A 355 -30.80 -28.58 14.80
CA LYS A 355 -31.63 -29.13 15.89
C LYS A 355 -31.78 -30.62 15.70
N GLU A 356 -32.05 -31.34 16.78
CA GLU A 356 -32.29 -32.77 16.74
C GLU A 356 -33.80 -33.02 16.61
N GLU A 357 -34.20 -33.65 15.51
CA GLU A 357 -35.58 -34.09 15.26
C GLU A 357 -35.59 -35.60 15.00
N ASN A 358 -36.33 -36.34 15.80
CA ASN A 358 -36.45 -37.82 15.71
C ASN A 358 -35.10 -38.58 15.74
N GLY A 359 -34.09 -38.03 16.40
CA GLY A 359 -32.75 -38.64 16.48
C GLY A 359 -31.84 -38.32 15.29
N GLU A 360 -32.27 -37.44 14.36
CA GLU A 360 -31.48 -36.97 13.25
C GLU A 360 -31.22 -35.46 13.38
N LEU A 361 -30.04 -34.99 12.93
CA LEU A 361 -29.68 -33.59 12.88
C LEU A 361 -30.31 -32.94 11.65
N VAL A 362 -31.06 -31.87 11.87
CA VAL A 362 -31.73 -31.08 10.82
C VAL A 362 -31.26 -29.63 10.89
N GLU A 363 -30.96 -29.07 9.74
CA GLU A 363 -30.60 -27.65 9.60
C GLU A 363 -31.77 -26.73 10.00
N THR A 364 -31.47 -25.68 10.74
CA THR A 364 -32.45 -24.65 11.10
C THR A 364 -31.90 -23.25 10.83
N THR A 365 -32.79 -22.31 10.54
CA THR A 365 -32.44 -20.88 10.40
C THR A 365 -32.41 -20.15 11.75
N GLU A 366 -33.01 -20.76 12.78
CA GLU A 366 -32.99 -20.20 14.13
C GLU A 366 -31.63 -20.44 14.78
N ARG A 367 -31.17 -19.48 15.57
CA ARG A 367 -29.96 -19.65 16.37
C ARG A 367 -30.24 -20.71 17.46
N THR A 368 -29.52 -21.79 17.36
CA THR A 368 -29.51 -22.85 18.39
C THR A 368 -28.13 -22.87 19.05
N GLU A 369 -28.02 -23.45 20.22
CA GLU A 369 -26.71 -23.73 20.85
C GLU A 369 -26.02 -24.96 20.24
N MET A 370 -26.60 -25.52 19.17
CA MET A 370 -26.12 -26.71 18.49
C MET A 370 -25.75 -26.37 17.06
N TRP A 371 -24.51 -26.69 16.69
CA TRP A 371 -23.99 -26.51 15.33
C TRP A 371 -23.67 -27.83 14.69
N ALA A 372 -23.77 -27.89 13.36
CA ALA A 372 -23.43 -29.08 12.60
C ALA A 372 -22.70 -28.72 11.30
N TRP A 373 -21.81 -29.60 10.88
CA TRP A 373 -21.19 -29.57 9.58
C TRP A 373 -22.14 -30.13 8.54
N LYS A 374 -22.55 -29.30 7.57
CA LYS A 374 -23.31 -29.70 6.40
C LYS A 374 -22.36 -30.14 5.31
N HIS A 375 -22.28 -31.45 5.08
CA HIS A 375 -21.39 -32.07 4.13
C HIS A 375 -22.17 -32.59 2.91
N PRO A 376 -22.19 -31.87 1.78
CA PRO A 376 -22.76 -32.35 0.53
C PRO A 376 -21.84 -33.39 -0.11
N HIS A 377 -22.40 -34.46 -0.65
CA HIS A 377 -21.70 -35.52 -1.37
C HIS A 377 -21.96 -35.46 -2.87
N GLU A 378 -21.09 -36.09 -3.66
CA GLU A 378 -21.18 -36.11 -5.13
C GLU A 378 -22.47 -36.79 -5.65
N ASP A 379 -23.06 -37.71 -4.89
CA ASP A 379 -24.33 -38.39 -5.18
C ASP A 379 -25.57 -37.52 -4.91
N GLY A 380 -25.40 -36.27 -4.47
CA GLY A 380 -26.47 -35.33 -4.11
C GLY A 380 -27.02 -35.50 -2.70
N THR A 381 -26.50 -36.45 -1.92
CA THR A 381 -26.87 -36.60 -0.50
C THR A 381 -26.15 -35.55 0.34
N VAL A 382 -26.75 -35.21 1.50
CA VAL A 382 -26.16 -34.28 2.48
C VAL A 382 -26.12 -34.99 3.82
N THR A 383 -24.97 -35.04 4.44
CA THR A 383 -24.80 -35.51 5.81
C THR A 383 -24.59 -34.35 6.78
N TYR A 384 -25.17 -34.44 7.95
CA TYR A 384 -24.97 -33.50 9.04
C TYR A 384 -24.15 -34.20 10.15
N THR A 385 -22.97 -33.63 10.46
CA THR A 385 -22.11 -34.10 11.55
C THR A 385 -22.14 -33.04 12.65
N ARG A 386 -22.46 -33.46 13.88
CA ARG A 386 -22.48 -32.53 15.03
C ARG A 386 -21.10 -31.94 15.23
N LEU A 387 -21.05 -30.65 15.49
CA LEU A 387 -19.82 -29.96 15.86
C LEU A 387 -19.52 -30.28 17.33
N GLU A 388 -18.52 -31.10 17.57
CA GLU A 388 -18.11 -31.55 18.92
C GLU A 388 -16.72 -31.01 19.30
N GLY A 389 -15.90 -30.71 18.32
CA GLY A 389 -14.56 -30.18 18.54
C GLY A 389 -13.48 -31.27 18.63
N ASP A 390 -13.66 -32.40 17.94
CA ASP A 390 -12.61 -33.40 17.77
C ASP A 390 -11.62 -32.96 16.72
N VAL A 391 -10.34 -32.76 17.09
CA VAL A 391 -9.28 -32.29 16.18
C VAL A 391 -8.16 -33.31 16.14
N GLU A 392 -7.84 -33.76 14.93
CA GLU A 392 -6.78 -34.73 14.69
C GLU A 392 -5.81 -34.26 13.63
N MET A 393 -4.51 -34.49 13.85
CA MET A 393 -3.46 -34.36 12.83
C MET A 393 -2.79 -35.71 12.62
N HIS A 394 -2.53 -36.09 11.38
CA HIS A 394 -1.92 -37.35 11.00
C HIS A 394 -0.72 -37.09 10.08
N ASP A 395 0.48 -37.39 10.55
CA ASP A 395 1.75 -37.31 9.84
C ASP A 395 1.95 -35.96 9.09
N VAL A 396 1.67 -34.86 9.78
CA VAL A 396 1.71 -33.51 9.18
C VAL A 396 3.16 -33.00 9.14
N ASP A 397 3.64 -32.75 7.94
CA ASP A 397 4.86 -32.01 7.66
C ASP A 397 4.52 -30.57 7.24
N PHE A 398 5.31 -29.59 7.71
CA PHE A 398 5.07 -28.19 7.35
C PHE A 398 6.32 -27.34 7.36
N ALA A 399 6.41 -26.44 6.35
CA ALA A 399 7.43 -25.40 6.21
C ALA A 399 6.81 -24.08 5.76
N TYR A 400 7.13 -22.96 6.43
CA TYR A 400 6.80 -21.63 5.92
C TYR A 400 7.58 -21.30 4.65
N ASN A 401 8.79 -21.86 4.55
CA ASN A 401 9.69 -21.71 3.41
C ASN A 401 10.17 -23.12 3.00
N PRO A 402 10.08 -23.51 1.72
CA PRO A 402 10.44 -24.87 1.27
C PRO A 402 11.82 -25.37 1.70
N ASN A 403 12.73 -24.42 2.00
CA ASN A 403 14.11 -24.75 2.42
C ASN A 403 14.27 -25.02 3.94
N LYS A 404 13.23 -24.80 4.75
CA LYS A 404 13.30 -24.93 6.20
C LYS A 404 12.04 -25.57 6.75
N MET A 405 12.08 -26.89 6.92
CA MET A 405 11.01 -27.63 7.60
C MET A 405 10.91 -27.19 9.06
N ILE A 406 9.68 -26.98 9.52
CA ILE A 406 9.36 -26.53 10.89
C ILE A 406 8.66 -27.63 11.68
N LEU A 407 7.76 -28.39 11.07
CA LEU A 407 7.08 -29.52 11.69
C LEU A 407 7.39 -30.80 10.92
N HIS A 408 7.64 -31.86 11.66
CA HIS A 408 8.03 -33.17 11.13
C HIS A 408 7.09 -34.24 11.61
N LYS A 409 6.27 -34.84 10.73
CA LYS A 409 5.35 -35.95 10.98
C LYS A 409 4.53 -35.80 12.27
N ILE A 410 3.96 -34.61 12.46
CA ILE A 410 3.15 -34.32 13.62
C ILE A 410 1.88 -35.16 13.60
N THR A 411 1.73 -35.99 14.62
CA THR A 411 0.51 -36.76 14.88
C THR A 411 -0.01 -36.40 16.27
N LEU A 412 -1.21 -35.80 16.29
CA LEU A 412 -1.89 -35.43 17.52
C LEU A 412 -3.39 -35.67 17.40
N TYR A 413 -4.04 -35.81 18.54
CA TYR A 413 -5.49 -35.87 18.65
C TYR A 413 -5.94 -35.18 19.93
N ALA A 414 -7.03 -34.44 19.86
CA ALA A 414 -7.71 -33.77 20.97
C ALA A 414 -9.19 -34.14 20.89
N LYS A 415 -9.66 -34.91 21.88
CA LYS A 415 -11.08 -35.30 21.97
C LYS A 415 -11.96 -34.13 22.41
N PRO A 416 -13.27 -34.17 22.12
CA PRO A 416 -14.21 -33.15 22.59
C PRO A 416 -14.08 -32.86 24.09
N GLY A 417 -13.96 -31.57 24.44
CA GLY A 417 -13.85 -31.14 25.82
C GLY A 417 -12.48 -31.31 26.48
N GLN A 418 -11.46 -31.84 25.77
CA GLN A 418 -10.10 -31.96 26.30
C GLN A 418 -9.31 -30.68 26.23
N LYS A 419 -8.51 -30.45 27.27
CA LYS A 419 -7.50 -29.39 27.32
C LYS A 419 -6.13 -29.97 26.97
N VAL A 420 -5.57 -29.56 25.84
CA VAL A 420 -4.27 -29.97 25.31
C VAL A 420 -3.26 -28.84 25.47
N ALA A 421 -2.19 -29.07 26.21
CA ALA A 421 -1.11 -28.09 26.39
C ALA A 421 0.09 -28.42 25.50
N PHE A 422 0.59 -27.42 24.76
CA PHE A 422 1.85 -27.49 24.03
C PHE A 422 2.96 -26.87 24.86
N VAL A 423 4.03 -27.61 25.11
CA VAL A 423 5.20 -27.20 25.90
C VAL A 423 6.46 -27.43 25.07
N GLY A 424 7.47 -26.60 25.24
CA GLY A 424 8.75 -26.72 24.52
C GLY A 424 9.42 -25.37 24.35
N ALA A 425 10.66 -25.35 23.90
CA ALA A 425 11.44 -24.12 23.68
C ALA A 425 10.82 -23.22 22.61
N THR A 426 11.22 -21.94 22.61
CA THR A 426 10.85 -21.00 21.56
C THR A 426 11.34 -21.52 20.19
N GLY A 427 10.48 -21.50 19.19
CA GLY A 427 10.78 -22.06 17.87
C GLY A 427 10.57 -23.57 17.72
N ALA A 428 10.10 -24.29 18.75
CA ALA A 428 9.81 -25.74 18.67
C ALA A 428 8.61 -26.09 17.77
N GLY A 429 7.84 -25.12 17.28
CA GLY A 429 6.70 -25.34 16.39
C GLY A 429 5.31 -25.20 17.01
N LYS A 430 5.20 -24.80 18.30
CA LYS A 430 3.92 -24.67 19.02
C LYS A 430 2.90 -23.78 18.29
N THR A 431 3.26 -22.54 17.99
CA THR A 431 2.41 -21.58 17.27
C THR A 431 2.13 -22.03 15.83
N THR A 432 3.04 -22.79 15.22
CA THR A 432 2.81 -23.35 13.88
C THR A 432 1.67 -24.35 13.86
N ILE A 433 1.58 -25.23 14.88
CA ILE A 433 0.46 -26.18 15.01
C ILE A 433 -0.87 -25.42 15.10
N THR A 434 -0.94 -24.39 15.93
CA THR A 434 -2.18 -23.60 16.08
C THR A 434 -2.54 -22.83 14.81
N ASN A 435 -1.55 -22.31 14.06
CA ASN A 435 -1.77 -21.68 12.75
C ASN A 435 -2.33 -22.67 11.72
N LEU A 436 -1.93 -23.95 11.77
CA LEU A 436 -2.45 -24.99 10.89
C LEU A 436 -3.88 -25.42 11.27
N ILE A 437 -4.20 -25.48 12.56
CA ILE A 437 -5.58 -25.76 13.03
C ILE A 437 -6.54 -24.66 12.55
N ASN A 438 -6.11 -23.38 12.59
CA ASN A 438 -6.87 -22.23 12.06
C ASN A 438 -6.89 -22.16 10.53
N ARG A 439 -6.12 -23.03 9.87
CA ARG A 439 -5.96 -23.02 8.41
C ARG A 439 -5.54 -21.64 7.88
N PHE A 440 -4.64 -20.95 8.62
CA PHE A 440 -3.94 -19.76 8.12
C PHE A 440 -2.92 -20.12 7.06
N TYR A 441 -2.45 -21.38 7.10
CA TYR A 441 -1.60 -22.02 6.11
C TYR A 441 -2.19 -23.38 5.77
N ASP A 442 -2.17 -23.72 4.49
CA ASP A 442 -2.54 -25.05 4.03
C ASP A 442 -1.30 -25.98 4.08
N ILE A 443 -1.52 -27.26 4.41
CA ILE A 443 -0.48 -28.28 4.47
C ILE A 443 -0.27 -28.94 3.11
N GLU A 444 0.98 -29.31 2.82
CA GLU A 444 1.34 -30.03 1.59
C GLU A 444 1.29 -31.55 1.80
N ASP A 445 1.64 -32.02 3.01
CA ASP A 445 1.66 -33.46 3.36
C ASP A 445 1.00 -33.71 4.71
N GLY A 446 0.43 -34.91 4.88
CA GLY A 446 -0.35 -35.30 6.04
C GLY A 446 -1.85 -34.93 5.91
N LYS A 447 -2.59 -35.04 7.03
CA LYS A 447 -4.02 -34.70 7.10
C LYS A 447 -4.37 -34.08 8.43
N ILE A 448 -5.20 -33.05 8.39
CA ILE A 448 -5.85 -32.48 9.58
C ILE A 448 -7.34 -32.73 9.44
N ARG A 449 -7.95 -33.27 10.48
CA ARG A 449 -9.40 -33.55 10.53
C ARG A 449 -10.03 -32.76 11.67
N TYR A 450 -11.24 -32.33 11.44
CA TYR A 450 -12.09 -31.69 12.43
C TYR A 450 -13.45 -32.41 12.40
N ASP A 451 -13.84 -33.01 13.54
CA ASP A 451 -15.00 -33.93 13.66
C ASP A 451 -15.01 -35.01 12.56
N GLY A 452 -13.84 -35.59 12.29
CA GLY A 452 -13.63 -36.60 11.25
C GLY A 452 -13.54 -36.07 9.82
N ILE A 453 -13.88 -34.80 9.57
CA ILE A 453 -13.86 -34.15 8.25
C ILE A 453 -12.48 -33.52 8.00
N ASN A 454 -11.89 -33.78 6.82
CA ASN A 454 -10.66 -33.10 6.43
C ASN A 454 -10.89 -31.57 6.33
N ILE A 455 -10.09 -30.77 7.06
CA ILE A 455 -10.25 -29.32 7.11
C ILE A 455 -10.17 -28.65 5.73
N ASN A 456 -9.49 -29.26 4.76
CA ASN A 456 -9.43 -28.73 3.40
C ASN A 456 -10.79 -28.78 2.67
N LYS A 457 -11.72 -29.63 3.13
CA LYS A 457 -13.09 -29.69 2.64
C LYS A 457 -14.01 -28.67 3.29
N ILE A 458 -13.66 -28.14 4.45
CA ILE A 458 -14.43 -27.15 5.18
C ILE A 458 -14.10 -25.75 4.64
N LYS A 459 -15.11 -24.92 4.41
CA LYS A 459 -14.88 -23.53 4.05
C LYS A 459 -14.11 -22.79 5.15
N LYS A 460 -13.06 -22.06 4.79
CA LYS A 460 -12.21 -21.34 5.75
C LYS A 460 -12.99 -20.41 6.69
N PRO A 461 -13.96 -19.60 6.20
CA PRO A 461 -14.77 -18.78 7.11
C PRO A 461 -15.58 -19.59 8.12
N ASP A 462 -16.14 -20.73 7.71
CA ASP A 462 -16.93 -21.60 8.58
C ASP A 462 -16.06 -22.34 9.58
N LEU A 463 -14.87 -22.80 9.16
CA LEU A 463 -13.86 -23.37 10.06
C LEU A 463 -13.47 -22.36 11.15
N ARG A 464 -13.07 -21.14 10.73
CA ARG A 464 -12.64 -20.09 11.66
C ARG A 464 -13.75 -19.60 12.58
N ARG A 465 -15.01 -19.64 12.13
CA ARG A 465 -16.18 -19.34 12.97
C ARG A 465 -16.37 -20.34 14.09
N SER A 466 -15.98 -21.61 13.89
CA SER A 466 -16.04 -22.65 14.92
C SER A 466 -14.88 -22.59 15.91
N LEU A 467 -13.85 -21.78 15.66
CA LEU A 467 -12.64 -21.66 16.46
C LEU A 467 -12.58 -20.29 17.15
N GLY A 468 -12.29 -20.27 18.44
CA GLY A 468 -11.94 -19.05 19.17
C GLY A 468 -10.44 -18.95 19.34
N ILE A 469 -9.87 -17.76 19.16
CA ILE A 469 -8.44 -17.53 19.34
C ILE A 469 -8.20 -16.38 20.32
N ILE A 470 -7.31 -16.62 21.29
CA ILE A 470 -6.77 -15.59 22.17
C ILE A 470 -5.27 -15.57 21.95
N LEU A 471 -4.77 -14.48 21.35
CA LEU A 471 -3.36 -14.30 21.04
C LEU A 471 -2.62 -13.66 22.21
N GLN A 472 -1.31 -13.88 22.28
CA GLN A 472 -0.40 -13.22 23.20
C GLN A 472 -0.48 -11.69 23.09
N ASP A 473 -0.38 -11.18 21.87
CA ASP A 473 -0.52 -9.76 21.58
C ASP A 473 -1.99 -9.44 21.30
N THR A 474 -2.62 -8.80 22.28
CA THR A 474 -4.03 -8.42 22.18
C THR A 474 -4.17 -7.16 21.35
N ASN A 475 -4.79 -7.26 20.19
CA ASN A 475 -5.13 -6.12 19.34
C ASN A 475 -6.57 -5.66 19.59
N LEU A 476 -6.73 -4.40 19.99
CA LEU A 476 -8.02 -3.73 20.11
C LEU A 476 -8.20 -2.71 18.99
N PHE A 477 -9.41 -2.66 18.45
CA PHE A 477 -9.76 -1.72 17.39
C PHE A 477 -10.20 -0.38 17.97
N THR A 478 -10.02 0.68 17.20
CA THR A 478 -10.60 1.99 17.53
C THR A 478 -12.11 1.90 17.51
N GLY A 479 -12.75 2.19 18.64
CA GLY A 479 -14.18 2.03 18.89
C GLY A 479 -14.45 1.97 20.38
N THR A 480 -15.69 1.71 20.77
CA THR A 480 -16.03 1.55 22.17
C THR A 480 -15.53 0.21 22.73
N VAL A 481 -15.49 0.07 24.05
CA VAL A 481 -15.24 -1.22 24.71
C VAL A 481 -16.31 -2.24 24.26
N MET A 482 -17.56 -1.82 24.20
CA MET A 482 -18.69 -2.63 23.70
C MET A 482 -18.45 -3.14 22.30
N ASP A 483 -18.03 -2.27 21.35
CA ASP A 483 -17.71 -2.66 19.97
C ASP A 483 -16.59 -3.68 19.90
N ASN A 484 -15.57 -3.53 20.75
CA ASN A 484 -14.45 -4.45 20.82
C ASN A 484 -14.84 -5.84 21.34
N ILE A 485 -15.80 -5.93 22.27
CA ILE A 485 -16.35 -7.22 22.72
C ILE A 485 -17.25 -7.80 21.63
N ARG A 486 -18.16 -7.00 21.08
CA ARG A 486 -19.10 -7.40 20.02
C ARG A 486 -18.40 -7.86 18.74
N TYR A 487 -17.13 -7.50 18.54
CA TYR A 487 -16.34 -7.96 17.39
C TYR A 487 -16.26 -9.49 17.29
N GLY A 488 -16.39 -10.21 18.40
CA GLY A 488 -16.46 -11.69 18.40
C GLY A 488 -17.74 -12.22 17.75
N TYR A 489 -18.86 -11.48 17.89
CA TYR A 489 -20.14 -11.77 17.24
C TYR A 489 -20.91 -10.46 17.00
N LEU A 490 -20.89 -10.00 15.75
CA LEU A 490 -21.40 -8.66 15.38
C LEU A 490 -22.90 -8.45 15.65
N GLU A 491 -23.68 -9.53 15.68
CA GLU A 491 -25.13 -9.49 15.96
C GLU A 491 -25.45 -9.65 17.47
N ALA A 492 -24.44 -9.71 18.35
CA ALA A 492 -24.64 -9.84 19.77
C ALA A 492 -25.37 -8.61 20.36
N THR A 493 -26.31 -8.85 21.26
CA THR A 493 -26.96 -7.77 22.01
C THR A 493 -26.01 -7.20 23.07
N ASP A 494 -26.34 -6.01 23.60
CA ASP A 494 -25.56 -5.40 24.68
C ASP A 494 -25.51 -6.31 25.91
N GLU A 495 -26.63 -6.97 26.25
CA GLU A 495 -26.73 -7.88 27.38
C GLU A 495 -25.78 -9.08 27.19
N GLN A 496 -25.73 -9.68 25.99
CA GLN A 496 -24.82 -10.79 25.70
C GLN A 496 -23.35 -10.37 25.80
N CYS A 497 -23.01 -9.18 25.34
CA CYS A 497 -21.67 -8.62 25.50
C CYS A 497 -21.30 -8.37 26.97
N ILE A 498 -22.25 -7.88 27.78
CA ILE A 498 -22.06 -7.66 29.22
C ILE A 498 -21.90 -9.01 29.96
N GLU A 499 -22.69 -10.02 29.63
CA GLU A 499 -22.56 -11.38 30.19
C GLU A 499 -21.19 -11.98 29.85
N ALA A 500 -20.74 -11.86 28.61
CA ALA A 500 -19.41 -12.29 28.19
C ALA A 500 -18.29 -11.54 28.95
N ALA A 501 -18.46 -10.24 29.18
CA ALA A 501 -17.53 -9.46 29.98
C ALA A 501 -17.49 -9.90 31.46
N LYS A 502 -18.64 -10.26 32.04
CA LYS A 502 -18.73 -10.81 33.40
C LYS A 502 -18.04 -12.17 33.50
N LEU A 503 -18.27 -13.04 32.52
CA LEU A 503 -17.62 -14.35 32.43
C LEU A 503 -16.09 -14.20 32.35
N ALA A 504 -15.61 -13.25 31.56
CA ALA A 504 -14.19 -12.95 31.43
C ALA A 504 -13.59 -12.26 32.66
N GLY A 505 -14.42 -11.74 33.59
CA GLY A 505 -13.97 -10.90 34.70
C GLY A 505 -13.61 -9.47 34.32
N ALA A 506 -14.09 -9.01 33.16
CA ALA A 506 -13.82 -7.67 32.62
C ALA A 506 -14.80 -6.61 33.13
N ASP A 507 -16.03 -6.97 33.49
CA ASP A 507 -17.12 -6.06 33.86
C ASP A 507 -16.73 -5.10 35.00
N ASP A 508 -16.01 -5.60 36.00
CA ASP A 508 -15.60 -4.84 37.19
C ASP A 508 -14.69 -3.65 36.87
N PHE A 509 -13.77 -3.79 35.93
CA PHE A 509 -12.94 -2.66 35.52
C PHE A 509 -13.64 -1.78 34.47
N ILE A 510 -14.44 -2.37 33.56
CA ILE A 510 -15.15 -1.63 32.50
C ILE A 510 -16.12 -0.63 33.14
N THR A 511 -16.88 -1.05 34.15
CA THR A 511 -17.85 -0.19 34.85
C THR A 511 -17.21 0.97 35.61
N ARG A 512 -15.90 0.90 35.88
CA ARG A 512 -15.12 1.99 36.51
C ARG A 512 -14.52 2.95 35.49
N LEU A 513 -14.57 2.66 34.20
CA LEU A 513 -14.15 3.60 33.18
C LEU A 513 -15.13 4.79 33.10
N PRO A 514 -14.68 5.97 32.66
CA PRO A 514 -15.52 7.19 32.67
C PRO A 514 -16.90 7.00 32.02
N ASP A 515 -16.95 6.30 30.86
CA ASP A 515 -18.18 6.04 30.10
C ASP A 515 -18.53 4.55 30.09
N GLY A 516 -17.98 3.74 31.03
CA GLY A 516 -18.22 2.30 31.11
C GLY A 516 -17.96 1.59 29.78
N TYR A 517 -18.93 0.80 29.31
CA TYR A 517 -18.86 0.08 28.03
C TYR A 517 -18.78 0.98 26.80
N ASN A 518 -19.23 2.26 26.91
CA ASN A 518 -19.15 3.24 25.83
C ASN A 518 -17.82 4.00 25.80
N THR A 519 -16.88 3.69 26.69
CA THR A 519 -15.55 4.30 26.68
C THR A 519 -14.85 4.03 25.34
N MET A 520 -14.43 5.10 24.67
CA MET A 520 -13.72 5.04 23.39
C MET A 520 -12.27 4.58 23.58
N LEU A 521 -11.88 3.57 22.86
CA LEU A 521 -10.52 3.06 22.76
C LEU A 521 -9.86 3.55 21.49
N THR A 522 -8.61 3.97 21.57
CA THR A 522 -7.76 4.38 20.45
C THR A 522 -6.37 3.81 20.60
N GLY A 523 -5.57 3.78 19.53
CA GLY A 523 -4.17 3.37 19.59
C GLY A 523 -3.98 1.99 20.22
N ASN A 524 -4.74 0.98 19.77
CA ASN A 524 -4.69 -0.38 20.31
C ASN A 524 -5.01 -0.47 21.82
N GLY A 525 -5.90 0.40 22.32
CA GLY A 525 -6.25 0.45 23.74
C GLY A 525 -5.08 0.92 24.64
N ALA A 526 -4.27 1.87 24.17
CA ALA A 526 -3.09 2.37 24.89
C ALA A 526 -3.41 2.96 26.29
N SER A 527 -4.66 3.35 26.53
CA SER A 527 -5.14 3.81 27.84
C SER A 527 -5.38 2.68 28.85
N LEU A 528 -5.40 1.43 28.40
CA LEU A 528 -5.66 0.26 29.23
C LEU A 528 -4.36 -0.47 29.57
N SER A 529 -4.31 -1.12 30.74
CA SER A 529 -3.22 -2.04 31.07
C SER A 529 -3.26 -3.29 30.17
N GLN A 530 -2.14 -4.00 30.05
CA GLN A 530 -2.08 -5.24 29.26
C GLN A 530 -3.11 -6.27 29.72
N GLY A 531 -3.27 -6.46 31.04
CA GLY A 531 -4.28 -7.37 31.58
C GLY A 531 -5.72 -6.96 31.24
N GLN A 532 -6.03 -5.64 31.28
CA GLN A 532 -7.35 -5.15 30.89
C GLN A 532 -7.64 -5.41 29.41
N ARG A 533 -6.65 -5.19 28.52
CA ARG A 533 -6.78 -5.54 27.10
C ARG A 533 -7.04 -7.04 26.92
N GLN A 534 -6.33 -7.89 27.67
CA GLN A 534 -6.50 -9.34 27.61
C GLN A 534 -7.88 -9.78 28.09
N LEU A 535 -8.43 -9.16 29.16
CA LEU A 535 -9.79 -9.42 29.61
C LEU A 535 -10.84 -9.07 28.55
N ILE A 536 -10.64 -8.00 27.79
CA ILE A 536 -11.52 -7.65 26.65
C ILE A 536 -11.40 -8.71 25.54
N ALA A 537 -10.19 -9.22 25.24
CA ALA A 537 -10.01 -10.28 24.25
C ALA A 537 -10.67 -11.60 24.68
N ILE A 538 -10.63 -11.94 25.99
CA ILE A 538 -11.36 -13.08 26.54
C ILE A 538 -12.87 -12.87 26.41
N ALA A 539 -13.37 -11.67 26.71
CA ALA A 539 -14.80 -11.34 26.53
C ALA A 539 -15.23 -11.42 25.06
N ARG A 540 -14.37 -10.97 24.12
CA ARG A 540 -14.56 -11.11 22.67
C ARG A 540 -14.68 -12.58 22.25
N ALA A 541 -13.84 -13.45 22.79
CA ALA A 541 -13.92 -14.88 22.51
C ALA A 541 -15.15 -15.53 23.18
N ALA A 542 -15.53 -15.04 24.38
CA ALA A 542 -16.69 -15.53 25.10
C ALA A 542 -18.02 -15.24 24.38
N VAL A 543 -18.18 -14.05 23.79
CA VAL A 543 -19.42 -13.69 23.05
C VAL A 543 -19.57 -14.50 21.76
N ALA A 544 -18.46 -14.93 21.15
CA ALA A 544 -18.47 -15.81 19.97
C ALA A 544 -18.89 -17.24 20.30
N ASP A 545 -18.65 -17.70 21.52
CA ASP A 545 -18.99 -19.02 22.08
C ASP A 545 -18.56 -20.20 21.21
N PRO A 546 -17.30 -20.29 20.79
CA PRO A 546 -16.83 -21.37 19.93
C PRO A 546 -16.59 -22.67 20.72
N PRO A 547 -16.82 -23.86 20.13
CA PRO A 547 -16.59 -25.16 20.79
C PRO A 547 -15.10 -25.52 20.94
N VAL A 548 -14.25 -24.94 20.10
CA VAL A 548 -12.79 -25.12 20.16
C VAL A 548 -12.10 -23.80 20.42
N MET A 549 -11.19 -23.78 21.36
CA MET A 549 -10.41 -22.61 21.75
C MET A 549 -8.92 -22.83 21.51
N ILE A 550 -8.27 -21.80 20.99
CA ILE A 550 -6.81 -21.73 20.85
C ILE A 550 -6.32 -20.56 21.70
N MET A 551 -5.45 -20.83 22.65
CA MET A 551 -4.96 -19.83 23.59
C MET A 551 -3.43 -19.77 23.56
N ASP A 552 -2.88 -18.60 23.32
CA ASP A 552 -1.46 -18.31 23.48
C ASP A 552 -1.27 -17.57 24.81
N GLU A 553 -0.70 -18.26 25.82
CA GLU A 553 -0.59 -17.77 27.18
C GLU A 553 0.72 -17.04 27.41
N ALA A 554 0.77 -15.75 27.12
CA ALA A 554 1.89 -14.90 27.54
C ALA A 554 1.39 -13.78 28.47
N THR A 555 1.56 -13.98 29.76
CA THR A 555 1.14 -13.06 30.81
C THR A 555 2.35 -12.46 31.58
N SER A 556 3.54 -12.48 30.98
CA SER A 556 4.82 -12.12 31.62
C SER A 556 4.92 -10.67 32.11
N SER A 557 3.97 -9.80 31.74
CA SER A 557 4.01 -8.36 32.05
C SER A 557 2.77 -7.85 32.80
N ILE A 558 2.02 -8.74 33.46
CA ILE A 558 0.77 -8.41 34.17
C ILE A 558 1.02 -8.48 35.67
N ASP A 559 0.44 -7.56 36.44
CA ASP A 559 0.48 -7.61 37.90
C ASP A 559 -0.27 -8.84 38.45
N THR A 560 0.18 -9.36 39.57
CA THR A 560 -0.31 -10.64 40.16
C THR A 560 -1.83 -10.66 40.40
N ARG A 561 -2.43 -9.51 40.75
CA ARG A 561 -3.88 -9.43 41.00
C ARG A 561 -4.69 -9.55 39.69
N THR A 562 -4.31 -8.76 38.70
CA THR A 562 -4.96 -8.80 37.36
C THR A 562 -4.73 -10.14 36.71
N GLU A 563 -3.56 -10.74 36.89
CA GLU A 563 -3.22 -12.07 36.43
C GLU A 563 -4.18 -13.13 36.95
N ALA A 564 -4.49 -13.14 38.26
CA ALA A 564 -5.44 -14.07 38.84
C ALA A 564 -6.86 -13.92 38.24
N ILE A 565 -7.26 -12.68 37.90
CA ILE A 565 -8.56 -12.41 37.24
C ILE A 565 -8.54 -12.94 35.81
N VAL A 566 -7.49 -12.68 35.06
CA VAL A 566 -7.30 -13.18 33.68
C VAL A 566 -7.35 -14.72 33.66
N GLN A 567 -6.60 -15.36 34.58
CA GLN A 567 -6.61 -16.83 34.69
C GLN A 567 -7.99 -17.38 34.99
N LYS A 568 -8.71 -16.77 35.92
CA LYS A 568 -10.09 -17.18 36.25
C LYS A 568 -11.03 -17.01 35.05
N GLY A 569 -10.91 -15.92 34.28
CA GLY A 569 -11.68 -15.69 33.06
C GLY A 569 -11.36 -16.74 31.99
N MET A 570 -10.07 -17.05 31.81
CA MET A 570 -9.63 -18.12 30.89
C MET A 570 -10.18 -19.48 31.32
N ASP A 571 -10.08 -19.86 32.59
CA ASP A 571 -10.60 -21.14 33.12
C ASP A 571 -12.11 -21.24 32.93
N ALA A 572 -12.85 -20.16 33.15
CA ALA A 572 -14.29 -20.12 32.90
C ALA A 572 -14.63 -20.33 31.41
N LEU A 573 -13.88 -19.69 30.54
CA LEU A 573 -14.06 -19.82 29.08
C LEU A 573 -13.68 -21.20 28.55
N MET A 574 -12.69 -21.87 29.14
CA MET A 574 -12.23 -23.20 28.73
C MET A 574 -13.21 -24.33 29.08
N LYS A 575 -14.08 -24.11 30.06
CA LYS A 575 -14.94 -25.18 30.60
C LYS A 575 -15.90 -25.74 29.54
N GLY A 576 -15.85 -27.06 29.33
CA GLY A 576 -16.73 -27.78 28.40
C GLY A 576 -16.33 -27.64 26.92
N ARG A 577 -15.17 -27.06 26.61
CA ARG A 577 -14.66 -26.88 25.24
C ARG A 577 -13.37 -27.66 25.02
N THR A 578 -13.10 -27.99 23.76
CA THR A 578 -11.77 -28.47 23.36
C THR A 578 -10.81 -27.30 23.33
N VAL A 579 -9.69 -27.40 24.04
CA VAL A 579 -8.78 -26.26 24.21
C VAL A 579 -7.36 -26.64 23.84
N PHE A 580 -6.74 -25.87 22.97
CA PHE A 580 -5.31 -25.91 22.69
C PHE A 580 -4.64 -24.72 23.36
N VAL A 581 -3.71 -24.99 24.28
CA VAL A 581 -2.99 -23.95 25.01
C VAL A 581 -1.51 -24.00 24.66
N ILE A 582 -0.95 -22.91 24.18
CA ILE A 582 0.51 -22.71 24.16
C ILE A 582 0.88 -22.22 25.55
N ALA A 583 1.36 -23.15 26.38
CA ALA A 583 1.52 -22.89 27.79
C ALA A 583 2.93 -22.36 28.10
N HIS A 584 2.98 -21.20 28.73
CA HIS A 584 4.19 -20.58 29.31
C HIS A 584 4.20 -20.67 30.85
N ARG A 585 3.16 -21.28 31.46
CA ARG A 585 3.00 -21.42 32.91
C ARG A 585 2.82 -22.87 33.34
N LEU A 586 3.52 -23.23 34.39
CA LEU A 586 3.44 -24.54 34.99
C LEU A 586 2.02 -24.88 35.47
N SER A 587 1.28 -23.91 36.03
CA SER A 587 -0.09 -24.15 36.53
C SER A 587 -1.06 -24.53 35.41
N THR A 588 -0.97 -23.87 34.27
CA THR A 588 -1.82 -24.19 33.11
C THR A 588 -1.49 -25.53 32.51
N VAL A 589 -0.20 -25.90 32.49
CA VAL A 589 0.28 -27.19 32.02
C VAL A 589 -0.22 -28.32 32.93
N GLN A 590 -0.07 -28.18 34.25
CA GLN A 590 -0.48 -29.17 35.22
C GLN A 590 -1.96 -29.54 35.13
N ASN A 591 -2.81 -28.54 34.89
CA ASN A 591 -4.26 -28.69 34.83
C ASN A 591 -4.76 -29.07 33.43
N SER A 592 -3.88 -29.56 32.54
CA SER A 592 -4.26 -29.99 31.20
C SER A 592 -4.44 -31.51 31.16
N ASP A 593 -5.45 -31.97 30.41
CA ASP A 593 -5.74 -33.38 30.25
C ASP A 593 -4.63 -34.12 29.50
N VAL A 594 -4.05 -33.41 28.50
CA VAL A 594 -2.95 -33.93 27.69
C VAL A 594 -1.88 -32.85 27.56
N ILE A 595 -0.65 -33.22 27.81
CA ILE A 595 0.54 -32.39 27.60
C ILE A 595 1.32 -32.99 26.44
N MET A 596 1.68 -32.15 25.48
CA MET A 596 2.53 -32.48 24.33
C MET A 596 3.81 -31.70 24.40
N VAL A 597 4.92 -32.38 24.54
CA VAL A 597 6.26 -31.74 24.53
C VAL A 597 6.79 -31.73 23.12
N LEU A 598 7.07 -30.53 22.64
CA LEU A 598 7.64 -30.30 21.31
C LEU A 598 9.12 -29.95 21.42
N ASP A 599 9.92 -30.58 20.56
CA ASP A 599 11.31 -30.24 20.36
C ASP A 599 11.69 -30.36 18.89
N HIS A 600 12.31 -29.29 18.35
CA HIS A 600 12.73 -29.21 16.95
C HIS A 600 11.69 -29.71 15.94
N GLY A 601 10.42 -29.35 16.14
CA GLY A 601 9.33 -29.69 15.23
C GLY A 601 8.78 -31.12 15.36
N HIS A 602 9.16 -31.86 16.41
CA HIS A 602 8.65 -33.17 16.72
C HIS A 602 7.89 -33.19 18.05
N ILE A 603 6.85 -33.99 18.18
CA ILE A 603 6.26 -34.34 19.48
C ILE A 603 7.09 -35.47 20.07
N ILE A 604 7.84 -35.18 21.12
CA ILE A 604 8.75 -36.13 21.76
C ILE A 604 8.15 -36.84 22.96
N GLU A 605 7.22 -36.19 23.67
CA GLU A 605 6.50 -36.77 24.81
C GLU A 605 5.02 -36.38 24.76
N ARG A 606 4.17 -37.28 25.22
CA ARG A 606 2.73 -37.07 25.33
C ARG A 606 2.17 -37.83 26.52
N GLY A 607 1.36 -37.21 27.35
CA GLY A 607 0.71 -37.83 28.49
C GLY A 607 0.05 -36.83 29.43
N SER A 608 -0.48 -37.31 30.54
CA SER A 608 -0.91 -36.46 31.65
C SER A 608 0.30 -35.94 32.44
N HIS A 609 0.08 -34.92 33.27
CA HIS A 609 1.12 -34.42 34.17
C HIS A 609 1.77 -35.52 35.00
N GLU A 610 0.94 -36.40 35.59
CA GLU A 610 1.43 -37.49 36.45
C GLU A 610 2.25 -38.54 35.69
N ASP A 611 1.84 -38.86 34.44
CA ASP A 611 2.54 -39.85 33.62
C ASP A 611 3.91 -39.30 33.17
N LEU A 612 3.97 -38.05 32.73
CA LEU A 612 5.22 -37.45 32.28
C LEU A 612 6.22 -37.18 33.42
N ILE A 613 5.73 -36.87 34.64
CA ILE A 613 6.58 -36.77 35.81
C ILE A 613 7.21 -38.14 36.17
N LYS A 614 6.43 -39.25 36.05
CA LYS A 614 6.95 -40.59 36.28
C LYS A 614 7.98 -41.04 35.25
N GLN A 615 7.83 -40.58 33.99
CA GLN A 615 8.76 -40.89 32.89
C GLN A 615 10.13 -40.25 33.08
N LYS A 616 10.21 -39.13 33.84
CA LYS A 616 11.43 -38.36 34.08
C LYS A 616 12.14 -37.92 32.80
N GLY A 617 11.37 -37.61 31.75
CA GLY A 617 11.84 -37.14 30.47
C GLY A 617 12.06 -35.64 30.43
N GLN A 618 11.92 -35.04 29.24
CA GLN A 618 12.15 -33.60 29.03
C GLN A 618 11.10 -32.74 29.76
N TYR A 619 9.85 -33.21 29.83
CA TYR A 619 8.81 -32.56 30.64
C TYR A 619 9.20 -32.45 32.11
N TYR A 620 9.73 -33.52 32.67
CA TYR A 620 10.20 -33.53 34.07
C TYR A 620 11.31 -32.50 34.29
N GLN A 621 12.25 -32.41 33.35
CA GLN A 621 13.34 -31.45 33.43
C GLN A 621 12.85 -29.99 33.35
N LEU A 622 11.92 -29.71 32.43
CA LEU A 622 11.24 -28.42 32.33
C LEU A 622 10.48 -28.06 33.62
N TYR A 623 9.77 -29.05 34.18
CA TYR A 623 8.97 -28.87 35.40
C TYR A 623 9.83 -28.59 36.64
N THR A 624 10.95 -29.30 36.79
CA THR A 624 11.84 -29.17 37.95
C THR A 624 12.81 -28.03 37.88
N GLY A 625 12.77 -27.22 36.80
CA GLY A 625 13.67 -26.09 36.58
C GLY A 625 15.09 -26.49 36.17
N ALA A 626 15.31 -27.75 35.77
CA ALA A 626 16.60 -28.22 35.25
C ALA A 626 16.87 -27.69 33.82
N PHE A 627 15.81 -27.22 33.13
CA PHE A 627 15.88 -26.40 31.91
C PHE A 627 15.04 -25.14 32.11
N GLU A 628 15.58 -23.98 31.81
CA GLU A 628 14.80 -22.75 31.74
C GLU A 628 13.93 -22.78 30.48
N LEU A 629 12.64 -22.42 30.64
CA LEU A 629 11.76 -22.10 29.51
C LEU A 629 12.20 -20.72 29.02
N GLU A 630 13.20 -20.63 28.15
CA GLU A 630 13.55 -19.39 27.44
C GLU A 630 12.48 -18.96 26.44
#